data_03e6d2d2570448f1adb886d45ab580e1
#
_entry.id   03e6d2d2570448f1adb886d45ab580e1
#
_cell.length_a   1.000
_cell.length_b   1.000
_cell.length_c   1.000
_cell.angle_alpha   90.00
_cell.angle_beta   90.00
_cell.angle_gamma   90.00
#
_symmetry.space_group_name_H-M   'P 1'
#
loop_
_entity.id
_entity.type
_entity.pdbx_description
1 polymer ?
#
loop_
_entity_poly.entity_id
_entity_poly.type
_entity_poly.pdbx_seq_one_letter_code
_entity_poly.pdbx_strand_id
1 'polypeptide(L)'
;MRAAGARPAGRAVTATGDLGDGTYRNPVLAADWPDPDVVRVGEDYHLTASSFGRAPGLPLLHSRDLVNWTLVGHALERLEPAAAFTAPRHDRGVWAPSLRHHDGRFWIFWGDPDHGVFQVNSPSVRGPWTAPHLVKAGLGLIDACPLWDEESGEAYLVHALAKSRAGVNNRLIGHRMSPDGTKVLDEGRTLVDADRIPGWFTLEGPKLYRHGGWFWIFAPAGGVATGWQGAFRSRSFFGPYEERVVLEQGDTDVNGPHQGGWVRTQRGEDWFLHFQQSGAHGRLVHLQPMRWDADGWPVLGDGGSPVRVHRKPDLPEQPPARPAVDDTFPGGRFGRQWQWTANPGEGWASQHAGDGLRLDCVRTDRLDDLRTVPHVLTQRLPAGAVTVEVGLRLDSRSPGARAGLVVLGDAYAWIGLERASDGTARLTHRFAPAGTDRERDAAHSRPVPGNQVLLRIEITSDARCRFSYTPDPDSGPEPDPGPDSGPEPDPGPDSGPEPDPGPDSGPGPDADSGAGPGPEAGFGAGSGSGLDPDSAVGTDHGTDSAPGPDPGRDAGSVRLGPEFAATPWRWVGALLGLFAGAPEGAGHAGTAVFSAFRVTAA
;
A
#
# COMPACT_ATOMS: atom_id res chain seq x y z
N MET A 1 -38.60 -19.40 -15.05
CA MET A 1 -37.99 -18.44 -14.15
C MET A 1 -38.20 -18.89 -12.71
N ARG A 2 -37.23 -19.53 -12.11
CA ARG A 2 -37.19 -19.83 -10.67
C ARG A 2 -36.12 -18.90 -10.09
N ALA A 3 -36.50 -18.11 -9.08
CA ALA A 3 -35.60 -17.25 -8.37
C ALA A 3 -34.44 -18.06 -7.77
N ALA A 4 -33.20 -17.72 -8.15
CA ALA A 4 -32.01 -18.27 -7.51
C ALA A 4 -32.06 -17.84 -6.05
N GLY A 5 -32.01 -18.83 -5.13
CA GLY A 5 -32.01 -18.63 -3.71
C GLY A 5 -30.85 -17.72 -3.32
N ALA A 6 -31.15 -16.58 -2.68
CA ALA A 6 -30.15 -15.71 -2.11
C ALA A 6 -29.33 -16.51 -1.10
N ARG A 7 -28.02 -16.69 -1.36
CA ARG A 7 -27.06 -17.19 -0.38
C ARG A 7 -27.10 -16.26 0.85
N PRO A 8 -27.01 -16.82 2.08
CA PRO A 8 -26.89 -15.97 3.26
C PRO A 8 -25.69 -15.03 3.09
N ALA A 9 -25.93 -13.73 3.25
CA ALA A 9 -24.87 -12.74 3.22
C ALA A 9 -23.85 -13.14 4.29
N GLY A 10 -22.61 -13.41 3.87
CA GLY A 10 -21.49 -13.62 4.78
C GLY A 10 -21.44 -12.43 5.74
N ARG A 11 -21.04 -12.68 6.97
CA ARG A 11 -20.96 -11.65 8.00
C ARG A 11 -19.98 -10.57 7.48
N ALA A 12 -20.47 -9.35 7.22
CA ALA A 12 -19.62 -8.25 6.77
C ALA A 12 -18.43 -8.11 7.73
N VAL A 13 -17.24 -7.77 7.21
CA VAL A 13 -16.08 -7.48 8.06
C VAL A 13 -16.49 -6.43 9.07
N THR A 14 -16.78 -6.83 10.31
CA THR A 14 -17.43 -5.97 11.32
C THR A 14 -16.44 -5.28 12.23
N ALA A 15 -15.14 -5.43 12.03
CA ALA A 15 -14.14 -4.79 12.88
C ALA A 15 -14.00 -3.29 12.56
N THR A 16 -14.97 -2.50 13.00
CA THR A 16 -14.73 -1.08 13.30
C THR A 16 -14.02 -1.01 14.63
N GLY A 17 -13.20 0.02 14.87
CA GLY A 17 -12.65 0.27 16.21
C GLY A 17 -13.73 0.53 17.27
N ASP A 18 -14.94 0.88 16.88
CA ASP A 18 -16.08 1.15 17.76
C ASP A 18 -16.67 -0.15 18.34
N LEU A 19 -16.73 -0.27 19.67
CA LEU A 19 -17.26 -1.45 20.36
C LEU A 19 -18.77 -1.34 20.64
N GLY A 20 -19.39 -0.17 20.41
CA GLY A 20 -20.82 0.06 20.57
C GLY A 20 -21.28 0.23 22.02
N ASP A 21 -20.37 0.26 22.99
CA ASP A 21 -20.62 0.41 24.43
C ASP A 21 -20.06 1.71 25.02
N GLY A 22 -19.71 2.68 24.16
CA GLY A 22 -19.05 3.92 24.55
C GLY A 22 -17.53 3.81 24.59
N THR A 23 -16.95 2.64 24.22
CA THR A 23 -15.53 2.42 24.13
C THR A 23 -15.09 2.15 22.68
N TYR A 24 -13.80 2.29 22.43
CA TYR A 24 -13.19 1.88 21.17
C TYR A 24 -11.98 0.98 21.42
N ARG A 25 -11.62 0.22 20.40
CA ARG A 25 -10.42 -0.62 20.36
C ARG A 25 -9.50 -0.16 19.24
N ASN A 26 -8.23 -0.03 19.54
CA ASN A 26 -7.18 0.18 18.55
C ASN A 26 -6.82 -1.11 17.78
N PRO A 27 -6.46 -1.01 16.48
CA PRO A 27 -6.41 0.20 15.67
C PRO A 27 -7.82 0.71 15.28
N VAL A 28 -8.00 2.04 15.20
CA VAL A 28 -9.26 2.64 14.70
C VAL A 28 -9.37 2.59 13.17
N LEU A 29 -8.22 2.49 12.47
CA LEU A 29 -8.15 2.21 11.04
C LEU A 29 -7.30 0.95 10.81
N ALA A 30 -7.97 -0.16 10.58
CA ALA A 30 -7.39 -1.50 10.48
C ALA A 30 -6.99 -1.85 9.02
N ALA A 31 -6.18 -1.01 8.39
CA ALA A 31 -5.56 -1.18 7.08
C ALA A 31 -4.37 -0.21 6.95
N ASP A 32 -3.65 -0.25 5.82
CA ASP A 32 -2.47 0.57 5.56
C ASP A 32 -2.81 2.04 5.33
N TRP A 33 -2.76 2.86 6.37
CA TRP A 33 -2.92 4.32 6.34
C TRP A 33 -1.64 4.99 6.88
N PRO A 34 -0.55 5.01 6.08
CA PRO A 34 0.76 5.43 6.57
C PRO A 34 0.79 6.91 6.90
N ASP A 35 1.55 7.25 7.95
CA ASP A 35 1.92 8.62 8.29
C ASP A 35 0.70 9.55 8.44
N PRO A 36 -0.29 9.19 9.27
CA PRO A 36 -1.54 9.92 9.36
C PRO A 36 -1.32 11.32 9.93
N ASP A 37 -2.01 12.31 9.37
CA ASP A 37 -2.14 13.64 9.98
C ASP A 37 -3.61 14.06 9.99
N VAL A 38 -4.02 14.76 11.04
CA VAL A 38 -5.42 15.08 11.32
C VAL A 38 -5.62 16.55 11.63
N VAL A 39 -6.73 17.11 11.17
CA VAL A 39 -7.17 18.46 11.52
C VAL A 39 -8.66 18.47 11.86
N ARG A 40 -9.04 19.32 12.81
CA ARG A 40 -10.46 19.60 13.14
C ARG A 40 -10.89 20.92 12.50
N VAL A 41 -12.05 20.91 11.86
CA VAL A 41 -12.72 22.13 11.37
C VAL A 41 -14.19 22.09 11.85
N GLY A 42 -14.52 22.96 12.77
CA GLY A 42 -15.83 22.92 13.43
C GLY A 42 -16.02 21.62 14.25
N GLU A 43 -17.00 20.81 13.87
CA GLU A 43 -17.29 19.50 14.47
C GLU A 43 -16.74 18.33 13.63
N ASP A 44 -16.11 18.62 12.51
CA ASP A 44 -15.63 17.61 11.57
C ASP A 44 -14.11 17.41 11.73
N TYR A 45 -13.68 16.15 11.68
CA TYR A 45 -12.28 15.74 11.70
C TYR A 45 -11.91 15.20 10.33
N HIS A 46 -10.78 15.66 9.80
CA HIS A 46 -10.26 15.24 8.52
C HIS A 46 -8.87 14.66 8.68
N LEU A 47 -8.61 13.55 8.01
CA LEU A 47 -7.33 12.87 8.06
C LEU A 47 -6.83 12.62 6.63
N THR A 48 -5.52 12.74 6.44
CA THR A 48 -4.81 12.31 5.24
C THR A 48 -3.69 11.34 5.60
N ALA A 49 -3.17 10.62 4.60
CA ALA A 49 -2.09 9.66 4.78
C ALA A 49 -1.20 9.61 3.53
N SER A 50 0.00 9.05 3.66
CA SER A 50 0.89 8.78 2.53
C SER A 50 0.22 7.90 1.48
N SER A 51 0.45 8.19 0.21
CA SER A 51 -0.03 7.38 -0.91
C SER A 51 1.10 6.85 -1.80
N PHE A 52 2.32 7.32 -1.58
CA PHE A 52 3.49 6.93 -2.36
C PHE A 52 3.27 7.12 -3.87
N GLY A 53 3.60 6.15 -4.71
CA GLY A 53 3.45 6.20 -6.16
C GLY A 53 2.08 5.80 -6.69
N ARG A 54 1.04 5.77 -5.86
CA ARG A 54 -0.32 5.35 -6.25
C ARG A 54 -1.23 6.55 -6.57
N ALA A 55 -2.02 6.43 -7.64
CA ALA A 55 -2.96 7.45 -8.08
C ALA A 55 -4.42 6.91 -8.10
N PRO A 56 -5.40 7.70 -7.62
CA PRO A 56 -5.29 9.05 -7.05
C PRO A 56 -4.55 9.05 -5.72
N GLY A 57 -3.78 10.11 -5.41
CA GLY A 57 -2.97 10.25 -4.20
C GLY A 57 -3.61 11.14 -3.12
N LEU A 58 -2.98 11.17 -1.93
CA LEU A 58 -3.45 11.93 -0.76
C LEU A 58 -4.90 11.58 -0.39
N PRO A 59 -5.16 10.39 0.14
CA PRO A 59 -6.51 10.00 0.57
C PRO A 59 -7.02 10.93 1.66
N LEU A 60 -8.32 11.23 1.63
CA LEU A 60 -8.98 12.11 2.56
C LEU A 60 -10.09 11.36 3.28
N LEU A 61 -9.93 11.23 4.59
CA LEU A 61 -10.92 10.61 5.46
C LEU A 61 -11.64 11.67 6.28
N HIS A 62 -12.86 11.35 6.68
CA HIS A 62 -13.72 12.17 7.51
C HIS A 62 -14.28 11.38 8.68
N SER A 63 -14.34 12.01 9.83
CA SER A 63 -14.95 11.51 11.06
C SER A 63 -15.61 12.66 11.84
N ARG A 64 -16.53 12.31 12.76
CA ARG A 64 -17.09 13.23 13.76
C ARG A 64 -16.80 12.80 15.20
N ASP A 65 -16.11 11.67 15.38
CA ASP A 65 -15.81 11.10 16.69
C ASP A 65 -14.38 10.56 16.86
N LEU A 66 -13.52 10.71 15.82
CA LEU A 66 -12.13 10.19 15.74
C LEU A 66 -12.01 8.66 15.71
N VAL A 67 -13.11 7.93 15.83
CA VAL A 67 -13.16 6.45 15.84
C VAL A 67 -13.74 5.90 14.56
N ASN A 68 -14.83 6.50 14.09
CA ASN A 68 -15.56 6.09 12.89
C ASN A 68 -15.14 6.95 11.69
N TRP A 69 -14.43 6.36 10.74
CA TRP A 69 -13.84 7.07 9.59
C TRP A 69 -14.42 6.62 8.26
N THR A 70 -14.63 7.54 7.34
CA THR A 70 -15.03 7.27 5.96
C THR A 70 -14.07 7.92 4.97
N LEU A 71 -13.74 7.23 3.90
CA LEU A 71 -12.95 7.78 2.78
C LEU A 71 -13.84 8.67 1.92
N VAL A 72 -13.57 9.97 1.90
CA VAL A 72 -14.41 10.98 1.22
C VAL A 72 -13.84 11.45 -0.11
N GLY A 73 -12.58 11.18 -0.42
CA GLY A 73 -11.93 11.56 -1.66
C GLY A 73 -10.42 11.41 -1.63
N HIS A 74 -9.79 12.05 -2.61
CA HIS A 74 -8.34 12.22 -2.72
C HIS A 74 -8.03 13.64 -3.13
N ALA A 75 -6.89 14.18 -2.69
CA ALA A 75 -6.48 15.53 -3.05
C ALA A 75 -5.69 15.60 -4.37
N LEU A 76 -5.14 14.48 -4.83
CA LEU A 76 -4.38 14.39 -6.08
C LEU A 76 -5.06 13.38 -7.02
N GLU A 77 -5.55 13.82 -8.16
CA GLU A 77 -6.02 12.92 -9.20
C GLU A 77 -4.84 12.19 -9.89
N ARG A 78 -3.72 12.90 -10.04
CA ARG A 78 -2.46 12.41 -10.63
C ARG A 78 -1.29 12.89 -9.81
N LEU A 79 -0.21 12.13 -9.85
CA LEU A 79 1.06 12.46 -9.19
C LEU A 79 1.92 13.34 -10.08
N GLU A 80 2.68 14.25 -9.48
CA GLU A 80 3.62 15.14 -10.15
C GLU A 80 5.06 14.92 -9.64
N PRO A 81 6.08 15.08 -10.52
CA PRO A 81 5.96 15.37 -11.95
C PRO A 81 5.43 14.16 -12.73
N ALA A 82 4.44 14.40 -13.61
CA ALA A 82 3.67 13.32 -14.26
C ALA A 82 4.55 12.28 -14.98
N ALA A 83 5.64 12.73 -15.61
CA ALA A 83 6.57 11.86 -16.31
C ALA A 83 7.29 10.83 -15.40
N ALA A 84 7.45 11.15 -14.11
CA ALA A 84 8.08 10.25 -13.15
C ALA A 84 7.16 9.10 -12.73
N PHE A 85 5.84 9.24 -12.90
CA PHE A 85 4.82 8.30 -12.43
C PHE A 85 4.03 7.64 -13.56
N THR A 86 4.63 7.47 -14.73
CA THR A 86 4.08 6.68 -15.85
C THR A 86 4.24 5.17 -15.62
N ALA A 87 5.12 4.77 -14.71
CA ALA A 87 5.33 3.40 -14.26
C ALA A 87 5.29 3.33 -12.72
N PRO A 88 5.03 2.16 -12.13
CA PRO A 88 4.96 2.00 -10.68
C PRO A 88 6.23 2.43 -9.96
N ARG A 89 6.06 3.16 -8.86
CA ARG A 89 7.11 3.61 -7.95
C ARG A 89 6.63 3.42 -6.52
N HIS A 90 6.60 2.15 -6.08
CA HIS A 90 5.92 1.75 -4.84
C HIS A 90 6.45 2.47 -3.58
N ASP A 91 7.74 2.79 -3.54
CA ASP A 91 8.42 3.42 -2.39
C ASP A 91 8.77 4.90 -2.61
N ARG A 92 8.14 5.60 -3.59
CA ARG A 92 8.45 6.99 -3.95
C ARG A 92 7.18 7.83 -4.06
N GLY A 93 7.33 9.12 -4.28
CA GLY A 93 6.22 10.05 -4.50
C GLY A 93 5.74 10.69 -3.21
N VAL A 94 4.49 10.52 -2.84
CA VAL A 94 3.81 11.24 -1.76
C VAL A 94 4.12 10.62 -0.40
N TRP A 95 5.05 11.23 0.35
CA TRP A 95 5.45 10.80 1.70
C TRP A 95 4.92 11.77 2.76
N ALA A 96 4.45 11.19 3.87
CA ALA A 96 4.13 11.82 5.15
C ALA A 96 3.51 13.23 5.05
N PRO A 97 2.29 13.33 4.51
CA PRO A 97 1.63 14.62 4.34
C PRO A 97 1.29 15.26 5.68
N SER A 98 1.22 16.60 5.67
CA SER A 98 0.65 17.39 6.77
C SER A 98 -0.59 18.11 6.30
N LEU A 99 -1.69 17.94 7.03
CA LEU A 99 -2.99 18.56 6.76
C LEU A 99 -3.23 19.70 7.73
N ARG A 100 -3.48 20.90 7.22
CA ARG A 100 -3.78 22.10 8.02
C ARG A 100 -5.03 22.80 7.47
N HIS A 101 -5.67 23.56 8.33
CA HIS A 101 -6.73 24.48 7.95
C HIS A 101 -6.32 25.90 8.36
N HIS A 102 -6.18 26.79 7.37
CA HIS A 102 -5.78 28.17 7.57
C HIS A 102 -6.49 29.05 6.56
N ASP A 103 -6.93 30.24 7.01
CA ASP A 103 -7.64 31.24 6.19
C ASP A 103 -8.78 30.65 5.35
N GLY A 104 -9.63 29.83 6.01
CA GLY A 104 -10.79 29.20 5.38
C GLY A 104 -10.47 28.13 4.34
N ARG A 105 -9.24 27.67 4.25
CA ARG A 105 -8.79 26.67 3.30
C ARG A 105 -8.10 25.49 3.98
N PHE A 106 -8.27 24.30 3.40
CA PHE A 106 -7.46 23.13 3.70
C PHE A 106 -6.16 23.21 2.90
N TRP A 107 -5.06 22.86 3.54
CA TRP A 107 -3.71 22.82 2.98
C TRP A 107 -3.10 21.45 3.24
N ILE A 108 -2.53 20.85 2.23
CA ILE A 108 -1.74 19.62 2.38
C ILE A 108 -0.35 19.88 1.84
N PHE A 109 0.66 19.70 2.69
CA PHE A 109 2.07 19.72 2.33
C PHE A 109 2.61 18.31 2.41
N TRP A 110 3.45 17.92 1.47
CA TRP A 110 4.13 16.62 1.53
C TRP A 110 5.54 16.71 0.97
N GLY A 111 6.40 15.74 1.35
CA GLY A 111 7.70 15.54 0.77
C GLY A 111 7.63 14.49 -0.34
N ASP A 112 8.22 14.80 -1.49
CA ASP A 112 8.66 13.81 -2.46
C ASP A 112 10.19 13.73 -2.35
N PRO A 113 10.76 12.59 -1.91
CA PRO A 113 12.19 12.49 -1.62
C PRO A 113 13.08 12.70 -2.85
N ASP A 114 12.54 12.56 -4.05
CA ASP A 114 13.29 12.73 -5.30
C ASP A 114 13.12 14.13 -5.92
N HIS A 115 12.13 14.93 -5.47
CA HIS A 115 11.81 16.23 -6.09
C HIS A 115 11.75 17.40 -5.11
N GLY A 116 11.26 17.19 -3.89
CA GLY A 116 11.19 18.26 -2.87
C GLY A 116 9.84 18.34 -2.15
N VAL A 117 9.54 19.52 -1.60
CA VAL A 117 8.31 19.79 -0.86
C VAL A 117 7.25 20.38 -1.79
N PHE A 118 6.10 19.74 -1.83
CA PHE A 118 4.93 20.19 -2.59
C PHE A 118 3.79 20.59 -1.66
N GLN A 119 2.82 21.34 -2.20
CA GLN A 119 1.55 21.62 -1.55
C GLN A 119 0.39 21.63 -2.54
N VAL A 120 -0.80 21.36 -2.02
CA VAL A 120 -2.11 21.64 -2.64
C VAL A 120 -3.02 22.30 -1.60
N ASN A 121 -3.99 23.07 -2.06
CA ASN A 121 -4.99 23.63 -1.16
C ASN A 121 -6.40 23.67 -1.78
N SER A 122 -7.42 23.77 -0.92
CA SER A 122 -8.82 23.81 -1.36
C SER A 122 -9.69 24.50 -0.31
N PRO A 123 -10.76 25.21 -0.69
CA PRO A 123 -11.74 25.73 0.25
C PRO A 123 -12.62 24.64 0.89
N SER A 124 -12.60 23.43 0.35
CA SER A 124 -13.36 22.29 0.85
C SER A 124 -12.50 21.01 0.83
N VAL A 125 -12.64 20.17 1.85
CA VAL A 125 -11.98 18.86 1.88
C VAL A 125 -12.36 17.98 0.68
N ARG A 126 -13.52 18.21 0.10
CA ARG A 126 -13.99 17.50 -1.11
C ARG A 126 -13.48 18.09 -2.42
N GLY A 127 -12.67 19.17 -2.34
CA GLY A 127 -12.14 19.87 -3.48
C GLY A 127 -13.07 20.96 -4.03
N PRO A 128 -12.80 21.49 -5.22
CA PRO A 128 -11.64 21.13 -6.04
C PRO A 128 -10.32 21.54 -5.39
N TRP A 129 -9.33 20.68 -5.49
CA TRP A 129 -7.96 20.95 -5.04
C TRP A 129 -7.17 21.66 -6.15
N THR A 130 -6.23 22.51 -5.77
CA THR A 130 -5.30 23.12 -6.72
C THR A 130 -4.39 22.07 -7.35
N ALA A 131 -3.77 22.40 -8.49
CA ALA A 131 -2.66 21.62 -8.99
C ALA A 131 -1.51 21.61 -7.96
N PRO A 132 -0.69 20.55 -7.89
CA PRO A 132 0.50 20.50 -7.05
C PRO A 132 1.45 21.66 -7.32
N HIS A 133 1.86 22.34 -6.26
CA HIS A 133 2.82 23.44 -6.32
C HIS A 133 4.11 23.06 -5.58
N LEU A 134 5.26 23.20 -6.24
CA LEU A 134 6.57 22.94 -5.65
C LEU A 134 7.02 24.13 -4.78
N VAL A 135 6.96 23.96 -3.46
CA VAL A 135 7.32 24.99 -2.46
C VAL A 135 8.83 25.11 -2.30
N LYS A 136 9.54 23.97 -2.32
CA LYS A 136 11.00 23.90 -2.20
C LYS A 136 11.52 22.70 -2.98
N ALA A 137 12.32 22.94 -3.99
CA ALA A 137 13.04 21.90 -4.70
C ALA A 137 14.20 21.35 -3.84
N GLY A 138 14.48 20.05 -3.95
CA GLY A 138 15.62 19.43 -3.28
C GLY A 138 15.47 17.93 -3.11
N LEU A 139 16.60 17.23 -3.08
CA LEU A 139 16.63 15.78 -2.85
C LEU A 139 16.56 15.48 -1.34
N GLY A 140 15.75 14.48 -1.00
CA GLY A 140 15.65 13.97 0.37
C GLY A 140 14.88 14.86 1.33
N LEU A 141 14.13 15.87 0.85
CA LEU A 141 13.23 16.67 1.68
C LEU A 141 11.96 15.85 1.92
N ILE A 142 11.70 15.49 3.18
CA ILE A 142 10.58 14.64 3.57
C ILE A 142 9.80 15.24 4.73
N ASP A 143 8.55 14.80 4.93
CA ASP A 143 7.73 15.04 6.12
C ASP A 143 7.48 16.54 6.40
N ALA A 144 7.19 17.30 5.37
CA ALA A 144 7.01 18.74 5.47
C ALA A 144 5.74 19.12 6.23
N CYS A 145 5.86 20.02 7.21
CA CYS A 145 4.75 20.52 8.00
C CYS A 145 4.76 22.06 8.09
N PRO A 146 3.73 22.75 7.58
CA PRO A 146 3.60 24.20 7.72
C PRO A 146 2.93 24.59 9.04
N LEU A 147 3.21 25.84 9.46
CA LEU A 147 2.49 26.52 10.52
C LEU A 147 2.34 28.00 10.15
N TRP A 148 1.13 28.51 10.22
CA TRP A 148 0.83 29.95 10.28
C TRP A 148 0.65 30.32 11.74
N ASP A 149 1.56 31.13 12.29
CA ASP A 149 1.53 31.57 13.68
C ASP A 149 0.68 32.84 13.79
N GLU A 150 -0.54 32.68 14.28
CA GLU A 150 -1.49 33.79 14.44
C GLU A 150 -1.00 34.87 15.44
N GLU A 151 -0.11 34.52 16.39
CA GLU A 151 0.42 35.47 17.37
C GLU A 151 1.42 36.42 16.75
N SER A 152 2.30 35.94 15.86
CA SER A 152 3.34 36.77 15.22
C SER A 152 2.95 37.22 13.81
N GLY A 153 1.98 36.59 13.16
CA GLY A 153 1.65 36.80 11.77
C GLY A 153 2.65 36.19 10.78
N GLU A 154 3.62 35.43 11.29
CA GLU A 154 4.66 34.76 10.50
C GLU A 154 4.20 33.37 10.08
N ALA A 155 4.73 32.87 8.97
CA ALA A 155 4.54 31.51 8.53
C ALA A 155 5.86 30.73 8.51
N TYR A 156 5.80 29.47 8.89
CA TYR A 156 6.95 28.60 9.04
C TYR A 156 6.72 27.24 8.35
N LEU A 157 7.82 26.61 7.98
CA LEU A 157 7.85 25.24 7.45
C LEU A 157 8.95 24.46 8.18
N VAL A 158 8.63 23.26 8.66
CA VAL A 158 9.63 22.30 9.14
C VAL A 158 9.62 21.08 8.24
N HIS A 159 10.78 20.45 8.03
CA HIS A 159 10.88 19.18 7.32
C HIS A 159 12.02 18.33 7.88
N ALA A 160 12.00 17.03 7.60
CA ALA A 160 13.10 16.10 7.87
C ALA A 160 13.93 15.84 6.61
N LEU A 161 14.95 14.99 6.73
CA LEU A 161 15.87 14.61 5.66
C LEU A 161 15.99 13.09 5.52
N ALA A 162 15.83 12.57 4.30
CA ALA A 162 16.05 11.17 3.98
C ALA A 162 17.51 10.92 3.59
N LYS A 163 18.27 10.19 4.41
CA LYS A 163 19.71 9.90 4.18
C LYS A 163 20.02 9.34 2.80
N SER A 164 19.13 8.49 2.28
CA SER A 164 19.31 7.85 0.96
C SER A 164 19.33 8.83 -0.22
N ARG A 165 18.91 10.09 -0.04
CA ARG A 165 18.90 11.15 -1.07
C ARG A 165 19.69 12.38 -0.64
N ALA A 166 19.52 12.83 0.62
CA ALA A 166 20.20 14.01 1.15
C ALA A 166 21.62 13.72 1.69
N GLY A 167 22.02 12.46 1.82
CA GLY A 167 23.28 12.05 2.43
C GLY A 167 23.30 12.12 3.96
N VAL A 168 22.33 12.81 4.55
CA VAL A 168 22.16 13.01 6.01
C VAL A 168 20.71 12.72 6.41
N ASN A 169 20.51 12.36 7.67
CA ASN A 169 19.20 12.24 8.32
C ASN A 169 19.31 12.75 9.77
N ASN A 170 18.32 12.41 10.59
CA ASN A 170 18.33 12.66 12.04
C ASN A 170 18.34 14.14 12.38
N ARG A 171 17.80 15.00 11.51
CA ARG A 171 17.73 16.45 11.66
C ARG A 171 16.39 17.00 11.21
N LEU A 172 15.88 17.97 11.96
CA LEU A 172 14.72 18.78 11.57
C LEU A 172 15.19 20.16 11.14
N ILE A 173 14.80 20.55 9.94
CA ILE A 173 15.15 21.84 9.33
C ILE A 173 13.94 22.74 9.31
N GLY A 174 14.07 23.95 9.83
CA GLY A 174 13.02 24.96 9.86
C GLY A 174 13.30 26.14 8.95
N HIS A 175 12.27 26.65 8.32
CA HIS A 175 12.29 27.78 7.40
C HIS A 175 11.24 28.81 7.79
N ARG A 176 11.48 30.08 7.47
CA ARG A 176 10.39 31.01 7.24
C ARG A 176 9.73 30.68 5.92
N MET A 177 8.42 30.74 5.88
CA MET A 177 7.60 30.47 4.68
C MET A 177 6.84 31.75 4.31
N SER A 178 6.55 31.94 3.04
CA SER A 178 5.64 33.00 2.61
C SER A 178 4.23 32.77 3.16
N PRO A 179 3.48 33.81 3.55
CA PRO A 179 2.15 33.68 4.13
C PRO A 179 1.16 32.92 3.21
N ASP A 180 1.36 33.02 1.90
CA ASP A 180 0.57 32.30 0.89
C ASP A 180 0.99 30.82 0.71
N GLY A 181 1.94 30.32 1.51
CA GLY A 181 2.36 28.91 1.49
C GLY A 181 3.06 28.44 0.21
N THR A 182 3.51 29.38 -0.66
CA THR A 182 4.04 29.01 -1.99
C THR A 182 5.55 28.84 -2.03
N LYS A 183 6.30 29.35 -1.06
CA LYS A 183 7.76 29.25 -1.05
C LYS A 183 8.35 29.41 0.35
N VAL A 184 9.54 28.85 0.56
CA VAL A 184 10.39 29.19 1.69
C VAL A 184 11.15 30.51 1.41
N LEU A 185 11.47 31.28 2.46
CA LEU A 185 12.05 32.61 2.36
C LEU A 185 13.52 32.66 2.76
N ASP A 186 14.08 31.51 3.19
CA ASP A 186 15.47 31.41 3.66
C ASP A 186 16.05 30.02 3.32
N GLU A 187 17.35 29.83 3.55
CA GLU A 187 18.03 28.55 3.34
C GLU A 187 17.67 27.48 4.37
N GLY A 188 17.00 27.87 5.47
CA GLY A 188 16.65 27.01 6.58
C GLY A 188 17.73 26.89 7.64
N ARG A 189 17.28 26.48 8.84
CA ARG A 189 18.15 26.25 10.00
C ARG A 189 17.83 24.91 10.62
N THR A 190 18.86 24.23 11.12
CA THR A 190 18.63 23.04 11.96
C THR A 190 17.97 23.47 13.26
N LEU A 191 16.73 23.02 13.47
CA LEU A 191 15.98 23.22 14.71
C LEU A 191 16.38 22.20 15.76
N VAL A 192 16.47 20.93 15.34
CA VAL A 192 16.87 19.80 16.17
C VAL A 192 17.92 18.99 15.41
N ASP A 193 19.04 18.71 16.04
CA ASP A 193 20.09 17.82 15.59
C ASP A 193 20.14 16.64 16.58
N ALA A 194 19.44 15.55 16.25
CA ALA A 194 19.31 14.42 17.14
C ALA A 194 20.60 13.59 17.24
N ASP A 195 21.59 13.79 16.37
CA ASP A 195 22.95 13.23 16.55
C ASP A 195 23.62 13.77 17.81
N ARG A 196 23.12 14.89 18.37
CA ARG A 196 23.60 15.50 19.62
C ARG A 196 22.80 15.11 20.86
N ILE A 197 21.71 14.35 20.68
CA ILE A 197 20.83 13.91 21.77
C ILE A 197 21.14 12.43 22.04
N PRO A 198 21.67 12.07 23.22
CA PRO A 198 22.02 10.68 23.50
C PRO A 198 20.84 9.72 23.30
N GLY A 199 21.07 8.66 22.54
CA GLY A 199 20.06 7.61 22.29
C GLY A 199 19.06 7.92 21.17
N TRP A 200 19.05 9.13 20.61
CA TRP A 200 18.15 9.48 19.51
C TRP A 200 18.77 9.15 18.15
N PHE A 201 18.00 8.50 17.29
CA PHE A 201 18.38 8.18 15.92
C PHE A 201 17.13 8.12 15.03
N THR A 202 17.27 8.32 13.75
CA THR A 202 16.17 8.32 12.77
C THR A 202 15.05 9.28 13.19
N LEU A 203 15.40 10.50 13.60
CA LEU A 203 14.42 11.55 13.86
C LEU A 203 13.85 12.03 12.53
N GLU A 204 12.52 11.94 12.39
CA GLU A 204 11.78 12.28 11.17
C GLU A 204 10.34 12.70 11.50
N GLY A 205 9.44 12.84 10.53
CA GLY A 205 8.00 13.01 10.74
C GLY A 205 7.53 14.22 11.54
N PRO A 206 8.16 15.41 11.46
CA PRO A 206 7.80 16.51 12.33
C PRO A 206 6.39 17.03 12.04
N LYS A 207 5.61 17.24 13.10
CA LYS A 207 4.33 17.96 13.06
C LYS A 207 4.43 19.18 13.95
N LEU A 208 4.22 20.36 13.36
CA LEU A 208 4.43 21.65 14.00
C LEU A 208 3.12 22.24 14.50
N TYR A 209 3.12 22.71 15.75
CA TYR A 209 1.96 23.32 16.40
C TYR A 209 2.35 24.54 17.24
N ARG A 210 1.36 25.41 17.53
CA ARG A 210 1.45 26.52 18.48
C ARG A 210 0.47 26.28 19.63
N HIS A 211 0.97 26.16 20.85
CA HIS A 211 0.12 25.96 22.03
C HIS A 211 0.77 26.47 23.32
N GLY A 212 -0.01 27.18 24.14
CA GLY A 212 0.42 27.68 25.45
C GLY A 212 1.63 28.62 25.39
N GLY A 213 1.77 29.38 24.31
CA GLY A 213 2.92 30.28 24.08
C GLY A 213 4.20 29.54 23.71
N TRP A 214 4.12 28.24 23.34
CA TRP A 214 5.24 27.44 22.87
C TRP A 214 5.05 27.04 21.40
N PHE A 215 6.15 26.96 20.65
CA PHE A 215 6.25 26.14 19.45
C PHE A 215 6.50 24.71 19.86
N TRP A 216 5.70 23.80 19.31
CA TRP A 216 5.79 22.36 19.53
C TRP A 216 6.10 21.65 18.24
N ILE A 217 7.06 20.73 18.28
CA ILE A 217 7.31 19.77 17.21
C ILE A 217 7.08 18.39 17.79
N PHE A 218 6.07 17.66 17.28
CA PHE A 218 5.91 16.25 17.55
C PHE A 218 6.62 15.48 16.45
N ALA A 219 7.64 14.70 16.79
CA ALA A 219 8.45 13.99 15.82
C ALA A 219 8.88 12.63 16.37
N PRO A 220 8.66 11.53 15.61
CA PRO A 220 9.10 10.20 16.01
C PRO A 220 10.60 10.04 15.79
N ALA A 221 11.18 9.07 16.52
CA ALA A 221 12.54 8.62 16.34
C ALA A 221 12.66 7.11 16.59
N GLY A 222 13.83 6.50 16.37
CA GLY A 222 14.06 5.08 16.64
C GLY A 222 13.57 4.13 15.55
N GLY A 223 13.02 4.65 14.45
CA GLY A 223 12.52 3.88 13.31
C GLY A 223 11.15 3.23 13.54
N VAL A 224 10.50 2.85 12.44
CA VAL A 224 9.07 2.44 12.44
C VAL A 224 8.76 1.13 13.16
N ALA A 225 9.74 0.27 13.41
CA ALA A 225 9.54 -1.01 14.08
C ALA A 225 9.75 -0.97 15.59
N THR A 226 10.64 -0.09 16.06
CA THR A 226 11.13 -0.08 17.45
C THR A 226 11.18 1.32 18.06
N GLY A 227 10.69 2.34 17.33
CA GLY A 227 10.82 3.73 17.72
C GLY A 227 9.78 4.20 18.74
N TRP A 228 9.77 5.49 18.91
CA TRP A 228 8.92 6.22 19.85
C TRP A 228 8.49 7.56 19.27
N GLN A 229 7.45 8.13 19.85
CA GLN A 229 7.03 9.49 19.56
C GLN A 229 7.71 10.46 20.53
N GLY A 230 8.47 11.42 20.00
CA GLY A 230 9.03 12.55 20.73
C GLY A 230 8.17 13.80 20.64
N ALA A 231 8.36 14.70 21.59
CA ALA A 231 7.87 16.08 21.55
C ALA A 231 9.03 17.03 21.88
N PHE A 232 9.09 18.12 21.15
CA PHE A 232 10.07 19.18 21.31
C PHE A 232 9.34 20.50 21.51
N ARG A 233 9.81 21.36 22.43
CA ARG A 233 9.20 22.67 22.64
C ARG A 233 10.21 23.80 22.71
N SER A 234 9.84 24.97 22.23
CA SER A 234 10.63 26.21 22.37
C SER A 234 9.73 27.44 22.42
N ARG A 235 10.21 28.51 23.04
CA ARG A 235 9.55 29.83 23.00
C ARG A 235 9.77 30.56 21.68
N SER A 236 10.75 30.16 20.90
CA SER A 236 11.05 30.69 19.57
C SER A 236 11.02 29.58 18.53
N PHE A 237 10.48 29.84 17.33
CA PHE A 237 10.49 28.86 16.26
C PHE A 237 11.90 28.34 15.95
N PHE A 238 12.89 29.17 15.98
CA PHE A 238 14.30 28.78 15.71
C PHE A 238 15.04 28.20 16.92
N GLY A 239 14.33 27.87 18.01
CA GLY A 239 14.89 27.23 19.20
C GLY A 239 15.56 28.18 20.20
N PRO A 240 16.32 27.65 21.16
CA PRO A 240 16.59 26.21 21.34
C PRO A 240 15.33 25.40 21.76
N TYR A 241 15.31 24.13 21.39
CA TYR A 241 14.24 23.21 21.73
C TYR A 241 14.66 22.30 22.90
N GLU A 242 13.72 22.06 23.82
CA GLU A 242 13.77 21.00 24.84
C GLU A 242 13.06 19.78 24.28
N GLU A 243 13.51 18.56 24.60
CA GLU A 243 12.96 17.32 24.10
C GLU A 243 12.41 16.44 25.23
N ARG A 244 11.41 15.60 24.87
CA ARG A 244 10.91 14.51 25.72
C ARG A 244 10.33 13.39 24.85
N VAL A 245 10.57 12.11 25.24
CA VAL A 245 9.79 10.96 24.73
C VAL A 245 8.42 11.00 25.38
N VAL A 246 7.34 10.92 24.59
CA VAL A 246 5.97 11.09 25.06
C VAL A 246 5.06 9.91 24.80
N LEU A 247 5.50 8.96 23.91
CA LEU A 247 4.83 7.69 23.69
C LEU A 247 5.86 6.66 23.19
N GLU A 248 5.94 5.53 23.87
CA GLU A 248 6.77 4.39 23.47
C GLU A 248 6.01 3.09 23.69
N GLN A 249 6.48 1.98 23.13
CA GLN A 249 5.78 0.70 23.20
C GLN A 249 5.43 0.28 24.63
N GLY A 250 6.34 0.44 25.59
CA GLY A 250 6.19 -0.08 26.94
C GLY A 250 5.96 -1.61 26.91
N ASP A 251 5.07 -2.07 27.79
CA ASP A 251 4.69 -3.50 27.89
C ASP A 251 3.51 -3.87 26.95
N THR A 252 3.27 -3.08 25.90
CA THR A 252 2.14 -3.30 24.96
C THR A 252 2.60 -4.06 23.70
N ASP A 253 1.63 -4.56 22.93
CA ASP A 253 1.84 -5.17 21.62
C ASP A 253 1.87 -4.14 20.47
N VAL A 254 1.82 -2.83 20.78
CA VAL A 254 1.89 -1.74 19.80
C VAL A 254 3.35 -1.31 19.65
N ASN A 255 4.07 -1.99 18.78
CA ASN A 255 5.48 -1.69 18.49
C ASN A 255 5.64 -0.35 17.80
N GLY A 256 6.73 0.33 18.09
CA GLY A 256 7.20 1.52 17.41
C GLY A 256 6.11 2.56 17.12
N PRO A 257 5.37 3.08 18.15
CA PRO A 257 4.38 4.12 17.91
C PRO A 257 5.06 5.29 17.19
N HIS A 258 4.64 5.55 15.96
CA HIS A 258 5.41 6.37 15.04
C HIS A 258 4.49 7.31 14.27
N GLN A 259 4.98 8.51 14.04
CA GLN A 259 4.42 9.54 13.18
C GLN A 259 2.89 9.67 13.21
N GLY A 260 2.43 10.82 13.68
CA GLY A 260 1.00 11.07 13.81
C GLY A 260 0.68 12.54 14.04
N GLY A 261 -0.59 12.82 14.30
CA GLY A 261 -1.10 14.16 14.50
C GLY A 261 -1.83 14.32 15.83
N TRP A 262 -1.60 15.47 16.48
CA TRP A 262 -2.38 15.93 17.60
C TRP A 262 -3.62 16.68 17.12
N VAL A 263 -4.74 16.42 17.75
CA VAL A 263 -6.01 17.12 17.51
C VAL A 263 -6.72 17.42 18.82
N ARG A 264 -7.28 18.62 18.94
CA ARG A 264 -8.12 19.02 20.06
C ARG A 264 -9.58 19.01 19.65
N THR A 265 -10.43 18.37 20.44
CA THR A 265 -11.86 18.31 20.19
C THR A 265 -12.54 19.66 20.48
N GLN A 266 -13.76 19.86 19.95
CA GLN A 266 -14.59 21.03 20.26
C GLN A 266 -15.01 21.10 21.75
N ARG A 267 -14.86 20.00 22.50
CA ARG A 267 -15.09 19.94 23.94
C ARG A 267 -13.81 20.10 24.78
N GLY A 268 -12.66 20.34 24.11
CA GLY A 268 -11.40 20.65 24.77
C GLY A 268 -10.56 19.44 25.18
N GLU A 269 -10.97 18.22 24.83
CA GLU A 269 -10.13 17.02 24.98
C GLU A 269 -9.03 17.00 23.91
N ASP A 270 -7.85 16.57 24.28
CA ASP A 270 -6.71 16.38 23.37
C ASP A 270 -6.56 14.89 23.03
N TRP A 271 -6.31 14.59 21.74
CA TRP A 271 -6.14 13.25 21.22
C TRP A 271 -4.99 13.20 20.23
N PHE A 272 -4.33 12.04 20.11
CA PHE A 272 -3.21 11.81 19.22
C PHE A 272 -3.43 10.56 18.39
N LEU A 273 -3.32 10.70 17.06
CA LEU A 273 -3.32 9.56 16.15
C LEU A 273 -1.87 9.25 15.76
N HIS A 274 -1.52 7.98 15.72
CA HIS A 274 -0.23 7.50 15.25
C HIS A 274 -0.40 6.16 14.52
N PHE A 275 0.63 5.67 13.85
CA PHE A 275 0.56 4.34 13.27
C PHE A 275 1.43 3.32 14.03
N GLN A 276 1.08 2.04 13.82
CA GLN A 276 1.87 0.85 14.12
C GLN A 276 2.15 0.11 12.81
N GLN A 277 3.39 -0.28 12.55
CA GLN A 277 3.71 -1.14 11.41
C GLN A 277 3.40 -2.61 11.71
N SER A 278 2.56 -3.24 10.87
CA SER A 278 2.02 -4.60 11.07
C SER A 278 2.22 -5.48 9.83
N GLY A 279 3.46 -5.81 9.52
CA GLY A 279 3.81 -6.73 8.42
C GLY A 279 3.10 -6.41 7.10
N ALA A 280 2.49 -7.40 6.48
CA ALA A 280 1.78 -7.24 5.21
C ALA A 280 0.52 -6.36 5.29
N HIS A 281 -0.05 -6.14 6.48
CA HIS A 281 -1.18 -5.22 6.64
C HIS A 281 -0.77 -3.75 6.63
N GLY A 282 0.54 -3.44 6.64
CA GLY A 282 1.08 -2.09 6.56
C GLY A 282 0.95 -1.33 7.88
N ARG A 283 0.61 -0.04 7.81
CA ARG A 283 0.63 0.90 8.93
C ARG A 283 -0.78 1.17 9.44
N LEU A 284 -1.14 0.49 10.51
CA LEU A 284 -2.45 0.57 11.16
C LEU A 284 -2.52 1.82 12.05
N VAL A 285 -3.62 2.56 12.01
CA VAL A 285 -3.75 3.82 12.77
C VAL A 285 -4.42 3.58 14.11
N HIS A 286 -3.79 4.09 15.16
CA HIS A 286 -4.23 4.05 16.55
C HIS A 286 -4.65 5.44 17.03
N LEU A 287 -5.61 5.51 17.92
CA LEU A 287 -6.05 6.72 18.60
C LEU A 287 -5.64 6.65 20.08
N GLN A 288 -4.94 7.67 20.57
CA GLN A 288 -4.51 7.77 21.95
C GLN A 288 -5.14 8.96 22.65
N PRO A 289 -5.63 8.82 23.89
CA PRO A 289 -5.93 9.98 24.71
C PRO A 289 -4.65 10.77 24.99
N MET A 290 -4.77 12.08 25.09
CA MET A 290 -3.65 12.95 25.39
C MET A 290 -4.06 13.95 26.48
N ARG A 291 -3.14 14.24 27.38
CA ARG A 291 -3.29 15.29 28.41
C ARG A 291 -1.99 16.04 28.56
N TRP A 292 -2.06 17.22 29.15
CA TRP A 292 -0.89 18.01 29.52
C TRP A 292 -0.57 17.78 31.01
N ASP A 293 0.69 17.52 31.34
CA ASP A 293 1.14 17.39 32.73
C ASP A 293 1.32 18.76 33.41
N ALA A 294 1.72 18.77 34.69
CA ALA A 294 1.91 19.98 35.47
C ALA A 294 3.03 20.88 34.92
N ASP A 295 4.01 20.30 34.23
CA ASP A 295 5.14 21.02 33.60
C ASP A 295 4.80 21.47 32.17
N GLY A 296 3.55 21.23 31.73
CA GLY A 296 3.05 21.58 30.40
C GLY A 296 3.58 20.70 29.29
N TRP A 297 3.96 19.42 29.55
CA TRP A 297 4.32 18.45 28.53
C TRP A 297 3.14 17.53 28.20
N PRO A 298 3.06 17.06 26.92
CA PRO A 298 2.04 16.11 26.54
C PRO A 298 2.37 14.72 27.12
N VAL A 299 1.33 14.04 27.61
CA VAL A 299 1.37 12.65 28.03
C VAL A 299 0.35 11.91 27.18
N LEU A 300 0.82 11.03 26.32
CA LEU A 300 0.01 10.28 25.39
C LEU A 300 -0.32 8.89 25.94
N GLY A 301 -1.49 8.37 25.56
CA GLY A 301 -1.92 7.03 25.98
C GLY A 301 -2.08 6.92 27.50
N ASP A 302 -1.73 5.77 28.03
CA ASP A 302 -1.69 5.50 29.48
C ASP A 302 -0.27 5.73 30.00
N GLY A 303 -0.02 6.96 30.48
CA GLY A 303 1.28 7.33 31.06
C GLY A 303 2.46 7.30 30.10
N GLY A 304 2.24 7.41 28.79
CA GLY A 304 3.28 7.33 27.76
C GLY A 304 3.34 5.98 27.03
N SER A 305 2.38 5.07 27.27
CA SER A 305 2.23 3.81 26.55
C SER A 305 0.90 3.73 25.81
N PRO A 306 0.82 3.05 24.65
CA PRO A 306 -0.38 2.97 23.85
C PRO A 306 -1.53 2.26 24.58
N VAL A 307 -2.76 2.79 24.46
CA VAL A 307 -3.97 2.10 24.94
C VAL A 307 -4.50 1.14 23.87
N ARG A 308 -4.93 -0.05 24.30
CA ARG A 308 -5.59 -1.03 23.42
C ARG A 308 -7.09 -0.79 23.32
N VAL A 309 -7.74 -0.51 24.46
CA VAL A 309 -9.16 -0.19 24.58
C VAL A 309 -9.28 1.04 25.47
N HIS A 310 -10.10 1.99 25.07
CA HIS A 310 -10.34 3.20 25.85
C HIS A 310 -11.78 3.71 25.62
N ARG A 311 -12.27 4.60 26.49
CA ARG A 311 -13.51 5.33 26.22
C ARG A 311 -13.38 6.18 24.96
N LYS A 312 -14.44 6.30 24.19
CA LYS A 312 -14.47 7.22 23.04
C LYS A 312 -14.30 8.66 23.51
N PRO A 313 -13.84 9.58 22.63
CA PRO A 313 -13.91 11.02 22.89
C PRO A 313 -15.32 11.42 23.33
N ASP A 314 -15.42 12.40 24.23
CA ASP A 314 -16.71 12.95 24.64
C ASP A 314 -17.31 13.79 23.50
N LEU A 315 -17.85 13.12 22.51
CA LEU A 315 -18.44 13.68 21.30
C LEU A 315 -19.79 13.01 21.02
N PRO A 316 -20.66 13.62 20.19
CA PRO A 316 -21.92 13.00 19.81
C PRO A 316 -21.69 11.63 19.19
N GLU A 317 -22.50 10.66 19.61
CA GLU A 317 -22.43 9.30 19.10
C GLU A 317 -22.63 9.26 17.58
N GLN A 318 -21.79 8.49 16.91
CA GLN A 318 -21.83 8.27 15.47
C GLN A 318 -22.16 6.80 15.16
N PRO A 319 -22.86 6.53 14.06
CA PRO A 319 -23.01 5.15 13.60
C PRO A 319 -21.64 4.55 13.25
N PRO A 320 -21.41 3.25 13.52
CA PRO A 320 -20.18 2.60 13.17
C PRO A 320 -19.88 2.75 11.65
N ALA A 321 -18.69 3.25 11.34
CA ALA A 321 -18.25 3.48 9.98
C ALA A 321 -16.78 3.10 9.80
N ARG A 322 -16.44 2.69 8.57
CA ARG A 322 -15.08 2.39 8.12
C ARG A 322 -14.93 2.74 6.63
N PRO A 323 -13.71 2.93 6.14
CA PRO A 323 -13.47 2.98 4.70
C PRO A 323 -14.02 1.75 3.99
N ALA A 324 -14.66 1.93 2.84
CA ALA A 324 -15.23 0.85 2.06
C ALA A 324 -14.12 -0.12 1.59
N VAL A 325 -14.43 -1.41 1.58
CA VAL A 325 -13.57 -2.47 1.03
C VAL A 325 -14.29 -3.28 -0.04
N ASP A 326 -15.63 -3.30 -0.01
CA ASP A 326 -16.47 -3.95 -1.02
C ASP A 326 -16.74 -3.00 -2.18
N ASP A 327 -16.97 -3.56 -3.38
CA ASP A 327 -17.42 -2.79 -4.53
C ASP A 327 -18.26 -3.65 -5.47
N THR A 328 -19.45 -3.20 -5.78
CA THR A 328 -20.32 -3.84 -6.78
C THR A 328 -20.15 -3.21 -8.17
N PHE A 329 -19.27 -2.22 -8.28
CA PHE A 329 -18.97 -1.48 -9.50
C PHE A 329 -20.22 -0.89 -10.19
N PRO A 330 -21.04 -0.11 -9.48
CA PRO A 330 -22.30 0.38 -10.00
C PRO A 330 -22.07 1.28 -11.23
N GLY A 331 -22.75 0.95 -12.34
CA GLY A 331 -22.59 1.66 -13.62
C GLY A 331 -21.17 1.57 -14.21
N GLY A 332 -20.45 0.49 -13.93
CA GLY A 332 -19.10 0.24 -14.43
C GLY A 332 -18.02 1.13 -13.82
N ARG A 333 -18.27 1.72 -12.65
CA ARG A 333 -17.34 2.61 -11.96
C ARG A 333 -16.81 1.94 -10.70
N PHE A 334 -15.54 2.16 -10.38
CA PHE A 334 -14.95 1.75 -9.11
C PHE A 334 -15.05 2.86 -8.05
N GLY A 335 -15.09 2.45 -6.78
CA GLY A 335 -15.19 3.33 -5.61
C GLY A 335 -13.89 4.05 -5.30
N ARG A 336 -13.95 4.94 -4.29
CA ARG A 336 -12.81 5.76 -3.86
C ARG A 336 -11.67 4.95 -3.22
N GLN A 337 -11.92 3.73 -2.77
CA GLN A 337 -10.91 2.84 -2.18
C GLN A 337 -9.86 2.35 -3.19
N TRP A 338 -10.13 2.46 -4.48
CA TRP A 338 -9.26 1.98 -5.53
C TRP A 338 -8.23 3.01 -5.98
N GLN A 339 -7.03 2.56 -6.22
CA GLN A 339 -5.89 3.35 -6.71
C GLN A 339 -5.10 2.54 -7.75
N TRP A 340 -4.66 3.18 -8.81
CA TRP A 340 -3.72 2.61 -9.76
C TRP A 340 -2.31 2.58 -9.19
N THR A 341 -1.49 1.66 -9.64
CA THR A 341 -0.08 1.55 -9.23
C THR A 341 0.82 2.64 -9.84
N ALA A 342 0.29 3.43 -10.77
CA ALA A 342 0.93 4.60 -11.38
C ALA A 342 -0.14 5.62 -11.78
N ASN A 343 0.25 6.73 -12.43
CA ASN A 343 -0.72 7.64 -13.02
C ASN A 343 -1.55 6.93 -14.09
N PRO A 344 -2.89 7.01 -14.03
CA PRO A 344 -3.76 6.28 -14.95
C PRO A 344 -3.57 6.73 -16.41
N GLY A 345 -3.52 5.75 -17.32
CA GLY A 345 -3.61 5.95 -18.75
C GLY A 345 -5.06 6.00 -19.24
N GLU A 346 -5.24 6.55 -20.43
CA GLU A 346 -6.55 6.52 -21.09
C GLU A 346 -6.93 5.08 -21.45
N GLY A 347 -8.20 4.72 -21.27
CA GLY A 347 -8.75 3.44 -21.68
C GLY A 347 -8.39 2.25 -20.78
N TRP A 348 -7.72 2.44 -19.64
CA TRP A 348 -7.44 1.31 -18.73
C TRP A 348 -8.71 0.74 -18.09
N ALA A 349 -9.67 1.60 -17.81
CA ALA A 349 -11.00 1.22 -17.35
C ALA A 349 -12.04 1.93 -18.20
N SER A 350 -13.04 1.20 -18.69
CA SER A 350 -14.11 1.75 -19.49
C SER A 350 -15.46 1.59 -18.80
N GLN A 351 -16.27 2.63 -18.84
CA GLN A 351 -17.66 2.56 -18.40
C GLN A 351 -18.47 1.75 -19.42
N HIS A 352 -19.31 0.86 -18.93
CA HIS A 352 -20.26 0.17 -19.76
C HIS A 352 -21.63 0.12 -19.05
N ALA A 353 -22.71 -0.04 -19.81
CA ALA A 353 -24.07 -0.02 -19.28
C ALA A 353 -24.48 -1.27 -18.47
N GLY A 354 -23.58 -2.24 -18.30
CA GLY A 354 -23.81 -3.45 -17.52
C GLY A 354 -23.25 -3.35 -16.08
N ASP A 355 -23.55 -4.34 -15.27
CA ASP A 355 -22.96 -4.50 -13.95
C ASP A 355 -21.52 -5.00 -14.07
N GLY A 356 -20.63 -4.42 -13.25
CA GLY A 356 -19.22 -4.80 -13.15
C GLY A 356 -18.25 -3.80 -13.75
N LEU A 357 -17.00 -3.90 -13.31
CA LEU A 357 -15.88 -3.09 -13.77
C LEU A 357 -15.26 -3.71 -15.02
N ARG A 358 -15.15 -2.94 -16.08
CA ARG A 358 -14.47 -3.35 -17.31
C ARG A 358 -13.06 -2.77 -17.36
N LEU A 359 -12.06 -3.64 -17.38
CA LEU A 359 -10.66 -3.29 -17.61
C LEU A 359 -10.24 -3.73 -19.00
N ASP A 360 -9.51 -2.87 -19.72
CA ASP A 360 -8.91 -3.24 -20.99
C ASP A 360 -7.67 -4.12 -20.76
N CYS A 361 -7.51 -5.16 -21.60
CA CYS A 361 -6.27 -5.95 -21.63
C CYS A 361 -5.16 -5.09 -22.25
N VAL A 362 -4.56 -4.21 -21.45
CA VAL A 362 -3.51 -3.27 -21.89
C VAL A 362 -2.29 -4.06 -22.35
N ARG A 363 -1.78 -3.73 -23.55
CA ARG A 363 -0.59 -4.39 -24.09
C ARG A 363 0.67 -3.87 -23.42
N THR A 364 1.52 -4.81 -22.99
CA THR A 364 2.79 -4.49 -22.32
C THR A 364 3.76 -5.68 -22.40
N ASP A 365 5.05 -5.40 -22.38
CA ASP A 365 6.14 -6.36 -22.23
C ASP A 365 6.40 -6.79 -20.77
N ARG A 366 5.65 -6.20 -19.82
CA ARG A 366 5.92 -6.32 -18.36
C ARG A 366 5.00 -7.27 -17.62
N LEU A 367 4.15 -8.02 -18.32
CA LEU A 367 3.17 -8.88 -17.65
C LEU A 367 3.78 -9.97 -16.76
N ASP A 368 5.03 -10.34 -16.98
CA ASP A 368 5.74 -11.35 -16.18
C ASP A 368 6.19 -10.83 -14.80
N ASP A 369 5.98 -9.53 -14.52
CA ASP A 369 6.18 -8.92 -13.21
C ASP A 369 5.12 -7.83 -12.95
N LEU A 370 4.03 -8.17 -12.27
CA LEU A 370 2.93 -7.25 -11.97
C LEU A 370 3.36 -6.04 -11.11
N ARG A 371 4.52 -6.10 -10.44
CA ARG A 371 5.09 -4.94 -9.70
C ARG A 371 5.49 -3.80 -10.63
N THR A 372 5.76 -4.11 -11.88
CA THR A 372 6.18 -3.12 -12.90
C THR A 372 5.04 -2.67 -13.81
N VAL A 373 3.85 -3.27 -13.67
CA VAL A 373 2.67 -2.99 -14.49
C VAL A 373 1.90 -1.80 -13.93
N PRO A 374 1.73 -0.69 -14.69
CA PRO A 374 1.10 0.53 -14.20
C PRO A 374 -0.43 0.44 -14.08
N HIS A 375 -1.06 -0.47 -14.79
CA HIS A 375 -2.52 -0.63 -14.87
C HIS A 375 -3.04 -1.77 -13.94
N VAL A 376 -2.44 -1.96 -12.79
CA VAL A 376 -3.02 -2.76 -11.70
C VAL A 376 -3.86 -1.83 -10.83
N LEU A 377 -5.16 -2.12 -10.72
CA LEU A 377 -6.09 -1.36 -9.88
C LEU A 377 -6.12 -1.97 -8.50
N THR A 378 -5.69 -1.25 -7.48
CA THR A 378 -5.42 -1.78 -6.15
C THR A 378 -6.22 -1.11 -5.06
N GLN A 379 -6.44 -1.80 -3.95
CA GLN A 379 -6.89 -1.26 -2.68
C GLN A 379 -6.10 -1.86 -1.52
N ARG A 380 -6.20 -1.25 -0.34
CA ARG A 380 -5.52 -1.68 0.88
C ARG A 380 -5.98 -3.06 1.33
N LEU A 381 -5.04 -3.89 1.79
CA LEU A 381 -5.35 -5.16 2.45
C LEU A 381 -5.91 -4.87 3.85
N PRO A 382 -7.16 -5.25 4.16
CA PRO A 382 -7.69 -5.11 5.52
C PRO A 382 -6.94 -5.99 6.51
N ALA A 383 -6.71 -5.50 7.72
CA ALA A 383 -6.17 -6.31 8.81
C ALA A 383 -7.24 -7.27 9.36
N GLY A 384 -6.78 -8.44 9.81
CA GLY A 384 -7.64 -9.53 10.29
C GLY A 384 -7.88 -10.61 9.24
N ALA A 385 -8.59 -11.67 9.64
CA ALA A 385 -8.92 -12.76 8.74
C ALA A 385 -10.10 -12.38 7.83
N VAL A 386 -9.91 -12.48 6.52
CA VAL A 386 -10.91 -12.08 5.52
C VAL A 386 -10.97 -13.07 4.36
N THR A 387 -12.13 -13.15 3.73
CA THR A 387 -12.33 -13.79 2.43
C THR A 387 -12.63 -12.72 1.38
N VAL A 388 -11.89 -12.75 0.29
CA VAL A 388 -12.06 -11.87 -0.87
C VAL A 388 -12.62 -12.68 -2.04
N GLU A 389 -13.71 -12.21 -2.64
CA GLU A 389 -14.33 -12.84 -3.80
C GLU A 389 -14.58 -11.83 -4.91
N VAL A 390 -14.41 -12.26 -6.16
CA VAL A 390 -14.73 -11.45 -7.34
C VAL A 390 -15.07 -12.36 -8.53
N GLY A 391 -16.16 -12.07 -9.24
CA GLY A 391 -16.44 -12.71 -10.52
C GLY A 391 -15.50 -12.11 -11.59
N LEU A 392 -14.97 -12.97 -12.46
CA LEU A 392 -14.11 -12.60 -13.59
C LEU A 392 -14.61 -13.23 -14.87
N ARG A 393 -14.77 -12.40 -15.93
CA ARG A 393 -14.96 -12.84 -17.32
C ARG A 393 -13.86 -12.21 -18.19
N LEU A 394 -13.15 -13.05 -18.95
CA LEU A 394 -12.09 -12.61 -19.85
C LEU A 394 -12.57 -12.64 -21.31
N ASP A 395 -12.91 -11.47 -21.85
CA ASP A 395 -13.36 -11.26 -23.22
C ASP A 395 -12.16 -10.87 -24.12
N SER A 396 -11.26 -11.82 -24.35
CA SER A 396 -10.07 -11.64 -25.18
C SER A 396 -9.88 -12.84 -26.11
N ARG A 397 -9.38 -12.57 -27.33
CA ARG A 397 -8.90 -13.58 -28.28
C ARG A 397 -7.37 -13.54 -28.46
N SER A 398 -6.69 -12.58 -27.83
CA SER A 398 -5.23 -12.45 -27.91
C SER A 398 -4.57 -13.54 -27.06
N PRO A 399 -3.74 -14.40 -27.63
CA PRO A 399 -2.96 -15.38 -26.87
C PRO A 399 -2.11 -14.66 -25.81
N GLY A 400 -2.06 -15.22 -24.59
CA GLY A 400 -1.36 -14.65 -23.47
C GLY A 400 -2.06 -13.46 -22.79
N ALA A 401 -3.24 -13.02 -23.28
CA ALA A 401 -4.07 -12.06 -22.55
C ALA A 401 -4.55 -12.70 -21.24
N ARG A 402 -4.40 -11.98 -20.15
CA ARG A 402 -4.70 -12.47 -18.80
C ARG A 402 -5.30 -11.40 -17.91
N ALA A 403 -6.13 -11.84 -16.98
CA ALA A 403 -6.75 -10.98 -15.97
C ALA A 403 -6.96 -11.78 -14.69
N GLY A 404 -6.93 -11.08 -13.55
CA GLY A 404 -7.06 -11.79 -12.28
C GLY A 404 -7.14 -10.90 -11.05
N LEU A 405 -7.23 -11.59 -9.91
CA LEU A 405 -7.19 -11.07 -8.56
C LEU A 405 -5.80 -11.34 -7.97
N VAL A 406 -5.12 -10.28 -7.50
CA VAL A 406 -3.74 -10.33 -7.00
C VAL A 406 -3.66 -9.86 -5.55
N VAL A 407 -2.80 -10.50 -4.76
CA VAL A 407 -2.22 -9.97 -3.53
C VAL A 407 -0.83 -9.46 -3.87
N LEU A 408 -0.67 -8.13 -3.93
CA LEU A 408 0.50 -7.45 -4.47
C LEU A 408 1.34 -6.82 -3.36
N GLY A 409 2.56 -7.32 -3.19
CA GLY A 409 3.59 -6.81 -2.31
C GLY A 409 4.96 -6.98 -2.95
N ASP A 410 6.04 -6.94 -2.16
CA ASP A 410 7.40 -7.23 -2.67
C ASP A 410 7.48 -8.65 -3.24
N ALA A 411 6.90 -9.65 -2.56
CA ALA A 411 6.42 -10.87 -3.20
C ALA A 411 4.93 -10.73 -3.51
N TYR A 412 4.45 -11.35 -4.60
CA TYR A 412 3.03 -11.34 -4.93
C TYR A 412 2.55 -12.70 -5.46
N ALA A 413 1.23 -12.92 -5.36
CA ALA A 413 0.57 -14.06 -5.99
C ALA A 413 -0.79 -13.63 -6.55
N TRP A 414 -1.20 -14.26 -7.66
CA TRP A 414 -2.49 -13.99 -8.28
C TRP A 414 -3.16 -15.25 -8.81
N ILE A 415 -4.48 -15.20 -8.90
CA ILE A 415 -5.33 -16.20 -9.54
C ILE A 415 -6.20 -15.52 -10.60
N GLY A 416 -6.41 -16.17 -11.75
CA GLY A 416 -7.20 -15.56 -12.82
C GLY A 416 -7.28 -16.42 -14.07
N LEU A 417 -7.70 -15.79 -15.16
CA LEU A 417 -7.82 -16.41 -16.48
C LEU A 417 -6.71 -15.92 -17.42
N GLU A 418 -6.21 -16.84 -18.23
CA GLU A 418 -5.27 -16.60 -19.31
C GLU A 418 -5.79 -17.21 -20.61
N ARG A 419 -5.65 -16.52 -21.75
CA ARG A 419 -5.99 -17.02 -23.08
C ARG A 419 -4.84 -17.81 -23.65
N ALA A 420 -5.00 -19.11 -23.82
CA ALA A 420 -4.01 -19.97 -24.45
C ALA A 420 -3.91 -19.74 -25.98
N SER A 421 -2.85 -20.24 -26.60
CA SER A 421 -2.63 -20.13 -28.04
C SER A 421 -3.67 -20.88 -28.89
N ASP A 422 -4.30 -21.93 -28.34
CA ASP A 422 -5.40 -22.68 -28.94
C ASP A 422 -6.76 -21.96 -28.83
N GLY A 423 -6.79 -20.79 -28.21
CA GLY A 423 -7.99 -19.99 -27.99
C GLY A 423 -8.81 -20.39 -26.77
N THR A 424 -8.39 -21.39 -25.98
CA THR A 424 -9.09 -21.78 -24.74
C THR A 424 -8.77 -20.80 -23.61
N ALA A 425 -9.71 -20.63 -22.68
CA ALA A 425 -9.44 -19.94 -21.41
C ALA A 425 -8.88 -20.94 -20.41
N ARG A 426 -7.82 -20.56 -19.72
CA ARG A 426 -7.19 -21.40 -18.70
C ARG A 426 -7.20 -20.67 -17.37
N LEU A 427 -7.59 -21.36 -16.31
CA LEU A 427 -7.39 -20.89 -14.96
C LEU A 427 -5.92 -21.02 -14.61
N THR A 428 -5.34 -19.94 -14.10
CA THR A 428 -3.91 -19.82 -13.82
C THR A 428 -3.71 -19.26 -12.42
N HIS A 429 -2.76 -19.84 -11.67
CA HIS A 429 -2.29 -19.33 -10.40
C HIS A 429 -0.78 -19.20 -10.47
N ARG A 430 -0.28 -17.97 -10.29
CA ARG A 430 1.16 -17.66 -10.34
C ARG A 430 1.58 -16.84 -9.15
N PHE A 431 2.87 -16.86 -8.87
CA PHE A 431 3.50 -16.05 -7.83
C PHE A 431 4.90 -15.57 -8.28
N ALA A 432 5.34 -14.44 -7.72
CA ALA A 432 6.71 -13.97 -7.83
C ALA A 432 7.28 -13.74 -6.43
N PRO A 433 8.35 -14.46 -6.06
CA PRO A 433 9.07 -14.19 -4.82
C PRO A 433 9.68 -12.77 -4.82
N ALA A 434 9.93 -12.24 -3.63
CA ALA A 434 10.68 -11.00 -3.47
C ALA A 434 12.06 -11.10 -4.15
N GLY A 435 12.49 -10.00 -4.78
CA GLY A 435 13.79 -9.93 -5.45
C GLY A 435 13.93 -10.77 -6.73
N THR A 436 12.84 -11.33 -7.26
CA THR A 436 12.82 -11.98 -8.59
C THR A 436 12.14 -11.08 -9.61
N ASP A 437 12.49 -11.22 -10.89
CA ASP A 437 11.94 -10.44 -12.01
C ASP A 437 10.91 -11.21 -12.84
N ARG A 438 10.56 -12.43 -12.43
CA ARG A 438 9.65 -13.31 -13.19
C ARG A 438 8.72 -14.10 -12.28
N GLU A 439 7.51 -14.26 -12.76
CA GLU A 439 6.52 -15.15 -12.21
C GLU A 439 6.89 -16.63 -12.37
N ARG A 440 6.37 -17.45 -11.47
CA ARG A 440 6.41 -18.90 -11.52
C ARG A 440 4.99 -19.44 -11.38
N ASP A 441 4.71 -20.57 -12.01
CA ASP A 441 3.45 -21.27 -11.80
C ASP A 441 3.38 -21.81 -10.36
N ALA A 442 2.34 -21.43 -9.64
CA ALA A 442 2.04 -21.96 -8.31
C ALA A 442 1.26 -23.28 -8.40
N ALA A 443 0.55 -23.50 -9.52
CA ALA A 443 -0.16 -24.72 -9.85
C ALA A 443 -0.25 -24.86 -11.37
N HIS A 444 -0.44 -26.10 -11.85
CA HIS A 444 -0.69 -26.36 -13.28
C HIS A 444 -1.94 -25.62 -13.74
N SER A 445 -1.83 -24.88 -14.85
CA SER A 445 -2.97 -24.21 -15.42
C SER A 445 -3.97 -25.21 -15.99
N ARG A 446 -5.27 -24.95 -15.75
CA ARG A 446 -6.37 -25.85 -16.13
C ARG A 446 -7.28 -25.18 -17.16
N PRO A 447 -7.74 -25.87 -18.21
CA PRO A 447 -8.77 -25.32 -19.06
C PRO A 447 -10.05 -25.13 -18.25
N VAL A 448 -10.78 -24.05 -18.53
CA VAL A 448 -12.10 -23.81 -17.93
C VAL A 448 -13.15 -23.79 -19.03
N PRO A 449 -14.33 -24.34 -18.78
CA PRO A 449 -15.45 -24.22 -19.70
C PRO A 449 -15.81 -22.72 -19.81
N GLY A 450 -15.93 -22.22 -21.03
CA GLY A 450 -16.23 -20.79 -21.25
C GLY A 450 -15.07 -19.86 -20.92
N ASN A 451 -15.39 -18.68 -20.38
CA ASN A 451 -14.43 -17.60 -20.09
C ASN A 451 -14.75 -16.85 -18.78
N GLN A 452 -15.50 -17.50 -17.88
CA GLN A 452 -15.98 -16.89 -16.64
C GLN A 452 -15.74 -17.80 -15.43
N VAL A 453 -15.34 -17.20 -14.29
CA VAL A 453 -15.08 -17.88 -13.01
C VAL A 453 -15.39 -16.96 -11.84
N LEU A 454 -15.69 -17.53 -10.67
CA LEU A 454 -15.65 -16.83 -9.39
C LEU A 454 -14.29 -17.11 -8.73
N LEU A 455 -13.50 -16.06 -8.52
CA LEU A 455 -12.20 -16.13 -7.85
C LEU A 455 -12.37 -15.87 -6.35
N ARG A 456 -11.59 -16.57 -5.53
CA ARG A 456 -11.62 -16.42 -4.07
C ARG A 456 -10.21 -16.50 -3.48
N ILE A 457 -9.93 -15.61 -2.52
CA ILE A 457 -8.74 -15.66 -1.67
C ILE A 457 -9.19 -15.63 -0.22
N GLU A 458 -8.82 -16.62 0.55
CA GLU A 458 -8.93 -16.64 2.01
C GLU A 458 -7.61 -16.13 2.59
N ILE A 459 -7.68 -15.09 3.43
CA ILE A 459 -6.52 -14.43 4.02
C ILE A 459 -6.65 -14.53 5.54
N THR A 460 -5.66 -15.11 6.18
CA THR A 460 -5.61 -15.23 7.64
C THR A 460 -5.14 -13.93 8.30
N SER A 461 -5.27 -13.80 9.61
CA SER A 461 -4.83 -12.63 10.37
C SER A 461 -3.32 -12.37 10.32
N ASP A 462 -2.50 -13.39 9.99
CA ASP A 462 -1.07 -13.29 9.72
C ASP A 462 -0.75 -13.18 8.21
N ALA A 463 -1.76 -12.80 7.41
CA ALA A 463 -1.66 -12.53 5.98
C ALA A 463 -1.21 -13.73 5.12
N ARG A 464 -1.56 -14.95 5.51
CA ARG A 464 -1.42 -16.14 4.65
C ARG A 464 -2.64 -16.27 3.76
N CYS A 465 -2.40 -16.46 2.46
CA CYS A 465 -3.40 -16.43 1.41
C CYS A 465 -3.59 -17.83 0.81
N ARG A 466 -4.85 -18.26 0.73
CA ARG A 466 -5.25 -19.50 0.05
C ARG A 466 -6.13 -19.16 -1.13
N PHE A 467 -5.75 -19.62 -2.30
CA PHE A 467 -6.42 -19.31 -3.54
C PHE A 467 -7.36 -20.47 -3.93
N SER A 468 -8.55 -20.10 -4.37
CA SER A 468 -9.55 -21.06 -4.87
C SER A 468 -10.45 -20.40 -5.92
N TYR A 469 -11.20 -21.20 -6.64
CA TYR A 469 -12.15 -20.74 -7.63
C TYR A 469 -13.40 -21.62 -7.63
N THR A 470 -14.48 -21.08 -8.18
CA THR A 470 -15.68 -21.83 -8.51
C THR A 470 -15.93 -21.65 -9.99
N PRO A 471 -16.05 -22.75 -10.79
CA PRO A 471 -16.48 -22.65 -12.17
C PRO A 471 -17.87 -22.02 -12.26
N ASP A 472 -18.18 -21.37 -13.38
CA ASP A 472 -19.53 -20.86 -13.62
C ASP A 472 -20.50 -22.05 -13.66
N PRO A 473 -21.57 -22.09 -12.84
CA PRO A 473 -22.53 -23.16 -12.82
C PRO A 473 -23.27 -23.36 -14.16
N ASP A 474 -23.32 -22.32 -15.02
CA ASP A 474 -23.92 -22.39 -16.35
C ASP A 474 -22.96 -22.91 -17.43
N SER A 475 -21.71 -23.23 -17.08
CA SER A 475 -20.67 -23.65 -18.05
C SER A 475 -20.61 -25.14 -18.35
N GLY A 476 -21.56 -25.97 -17.89
CA GLY A 476 -21.64 -27.42 -18.13
C GLY A 476 -20.66 -28.24 -17.27
N PRO A 477 -20.83 -29.58 -17.19
CA PRO A 477 -19.94 -30.42 -16.40
C PRO A 477 -18.52 -30.41 -16.96
N GLU A 478 -17.51 -30.40 -16.05
CA GLU A 478 -16.13 -30.67 -16.43
C GLU A 478 -16.05 -31.98 -17.23
N PRO A 479 -15.27 -32.05 -18.32
CA PRO A 479 -14.98 -33.33 -18.94
C PRO A 479 -14.28 -34.20 -17.89
N ASP A 480 -14.90 -35.33 -17.61
CA ASP A 480 -14.41 -36.39 -16.71
C ASP A 480 -12.91 -36.63 -17.03
N PRO A 481 -11.96 -36.49 -16.11
CA PRO A 481 -10.60 -36.93 -16.35
C PRO A 481 -10.69 -38.45 -16.58
N GLY A 482 -10.65 -38.84 -17.87
CA GLY A 482 -10.74 -40.24 -18.27
C GLY A 482 -9.79 -41.08 -17.41
N PRO A 483 -10.10 -42.37 -17.24
CA PRO A 483 -9.35 -43.27 -16.37
C PRO A 483 -7.86 -43.20 -16.73
N ASP A 484 -7.07 -42.94 -15.71
CA ASP A 484 -5.63 -42.94 -15.73
C ASP A 484 -5.12 -44.13 -16.58
N SER A 485 -4.67 -43.84 -17.80
CA SER A 485 -4.05 -44.84 -18.63
C SER A 485 -2.76 -45.24 -17.93
N GLY A 486 -2.78 -46.45 -17.36
CA GLY A 486 -1.67 -47.06 -16.66
C GLY A 486 -0.35 -46.97 -17.47
N PRO A 487 0.80 -47.21 -16.84
CA PRO A 487 2.11 -46.97 -17.42
C PRO A 487 2.24 -47.68 -18.77
N GLU A 488 2.70 -46.93 -19.78
CA GLU A 488 3.05 -47.47 -21.09
C GLU A 488 4.08 -48.61 -20.93
N PRO A 489 3.94 -49.71 -21.67
CA PRO A 489 4.91 -50.79 -21.61
C PRO A 489 6.25 -50.33 -22.18
N ASP A 490 7.31 -50.65 -21.41
CA ASP A 490 8.72 -50.45 -21.71
C ASP A 490 9.07 -50.93 -23.14
N PRO A 491 9.62 -50.12 -24.03
CA PRO A 491 10.11 -50.55 -25.34
C PRO A 491 11.35 -51.42 -25.12
N GLY A 492 11.24 -52.70 -25.50
CA GLY A 492 12.34 -53.64 -25.49
C GLY A 492 13.57 -53.19 -26.28
N PRO A 493 14.73 -53.81 -26.03
CA PRO A 493 16.00 -53.33 -26.60
C PRO A 493 16.09 -53.60 -28.08
N ASP A 494 16.29 -52.56 -28.87
CA ASP A 494 16.54 -52.67 -30.29
C ASP A 494 18.08 -52.69 -30.56
N SER A 495 18.43 -53.62 -31.37
CA SER A 495 19.76 -54.05 -31.71
C SER A 495 20.33 -53.33 -32.94
N GLY A 496 21.61 -52.91 -32.88
CA GLY A 496 22.49 -52.91 -34.03
C GLY A 496 22.99 -51.54 -34.48
N PRO A 497 24.32 -51.42 -34.71
CA PRO A 497 24.95 -50.19 -35.15
C PRO A 497 24.96 -50.05 -36.65
N GLU A 498 24.68 -48.84 -37.17
CA GLU A 498 24.95 -48.47 -38.54
C GLU A 498 26.25 -47.65 -38.66
N PRO A 499 26.94 -47.72 -39.82
CA PRO A 499 28.30 -47.31 -39.93
C PRO A 499 28.48 -45.82 -40.32
N ASP A 500 29.62 -45.32 -39.87
CA ASP A 500 30.26 -44.07 -40.15
C ASP A 500 30.50 -43.79 -41.66
N PRO A 501 30.29 -42.58 -42.17
CA PRO A 501 31.00 -42.12 -43.36
C PRO A 501 32.04 -41.06 -42.96
N GLY A 502 33.25 -41.36 -43.31
CA GLY A 502 34.48 -40.61 -43.09
C GLY A 502 34.58 -39.28 -43.86
N PRO A 503 35.75 -38.62 -43.79
CA PRO A 503 35.89 -37.18 -43.81
C PRO A 503 36.18 -36.61 -45.19
N ASP A 504 35.88 -35.32 -45.40
CA ASP A 504 36.60 -34.55 -46.42
C ASP A 504 36.75 -33.05 -46.05
N SER A 505 38.04 -32.73 -45.99
CA SER A 505 38.81 -31.56 -46.44
C SER A 505 38.27 -30.12 -46.25
N GLY A 506 39.07 -29.35 -45.53
CA GLY A 506 39.15 -27.88 -45.64
C GLY A 506 39.82 -27.39 -46.98
N PRO A 507 40.24 -26.14 -47.17
CA PRO A 507 40.87 -25.22 -46.20
C PRO A 507 40.40 -23.73 -46.28
N GLY A 508 40.91 -22.90 -45.35
CA GLY A 508 40.78 -21.46 -45.29
C GLY A 508 41.51 -20.70 -46.45
N PRO A 509 41.99 -19.45 -46.38
CA PRO A 509 42.08 -18.50 -45.26
C PRO A 509 41.74 -17.01 -45.62
N ASP A 510 42.08 -16.11 -44.69
CA ASP A 510 42.53 -14.70 -44.81
C ASP A 510 41.49 -13.59 -44.60
N ALA A 511 41.73 -12.83 -43.62
CA ALA A 511 42.45 -11.57 -43.38
C ALA A 511 41.53 -10.35 -43.51
N ASP A 512 41.56 -9.30 -42.83
CA ASP A 512 42.55 -8.51 -42.09
C ASP A 512 41.90 -7.26 -41.51
N SER A 513 42.48 -6.73 -40.43
CA SER A 513 42.60 -5.32 -40.04
C SER A 513 41.34 -4.52 -39.66
N GLY A 514 41.30 -3.76 -38.64
CA GLY A 514 42.27 -3.08 -37.84
C GLY A 514 41.67 -2.14 -36.80
N ALA A 515 42.44 -2.00 -35.78
CA ALA A 515 42.69 -0.82 -34.95
C ALA A 515 41.58 -0.10 -34.15
N GLY A 516 41.75 -0.15 -32.83
CA GLY A 516 41.19 0.70 -31.77
C GLY A 516 41.75 2.14 -31.78
N PRO A 517 41.69 2.93 -30.70
CA PRO A 517 41.68 2.59 -29.26
C PRO A 517 40.65 3.39 -28.41
N GLY A 518 40.55 3.01 -27.15
CA GLY A 518 39.76 3.68 -26.12
C GLY A 518 40.34 5.04 -25.68
N PRO A 519 39.78 5.66 -24.59
CA PRO A 519 40.19 5.27 -23.25
C PRO A 519 39.09 5.30 -22.14
N GLU A 520 39.50 4.72 -21.08
CA GLU A 520 38.95 4.51 -19.77
C GLU A 520 38.38 5.74 -19.05
N ALA A 521 37.36 5.55 -18.22
CA ALA A 521 37.29 6.12 -16.86
C ALA A 521 36.39 5.25 -16.00
N GLY A 522 37.01 4.48 -15.12
CA GLY A 522 36.33 3.74 -14.07
C GLY A 522 35.95 4.65 -12.89
N PHE A 523 34.79 4.41 -12.31
CA PHE A 523 34.55 4.73 -10.90
C PHE A 523 33.90 3.55 -10.20
N GLY A 524 34.59 3.13 -9.16
CA GLY A 524 34.31 1.94 -8.38
C GLY A 524 33.01 2.04 -7.58
N ALA A 525 32.30 0.94 -7.57
CA ALA A 525 31.20 0.67 -6.68
C ALA A 525 31.74 0.19 -5.34
N GLY A 526 31.51 0.96 -4.29
CA GLY A 526 31.69 0.56 -2.91
C GLY A 526 30.38 0.01 -2.35
N SER A 527 30.23 -1.31 -2.33
CA SER A 527 29.17 -2.00 -1.62
C SER A 527 29.56 -2.13 -0.14
N GLY A 528 28.77 -1.55 0.74
CA GLY A 528 28.83 -1.75 2.17
C GLY A 528 27.49 -2.24 2.69
N SER A 529 27.28 -3.56 2.67
CA SER A 529 26.17 -4.22 3.33
C SER A 529 26.60 -4.58 4.75
N GLY A 530 26.01 -3.91 5.73
CA GLY A 530 26.00 -4.36 7.11
C GLY A 530 24.68 -5.07 7.40
N LEU A 531 24.68 -6.37 7.34
CA LEU A 531 23.64 -7.23 7.92
C LEU A 531 24.21 -7.80 9.22
N ASP A 532 23.52 -7.53 10.32
CA ASP A 532 23.72 -8.28 11.55
C ASP A 532 23.03 -9.64 11.45
N PRO A 533 23.71 -10.73 11.77
CA PRO A 533 23.10 -12.04 11.84
C PRO A 533 22.84 -12.38 13.32
N ASP A 534 21.59 -12.58 13.72
CA ASP A 534 21.23 -13.58 14.72
C ASP A 534 19.71 -13.69 14.88
N SER A 535 19.15 -14.75 14.32
CA SER A 535 18.06 -15.50 14.94
C SER A 535 18.02 -16.89 14.31
N ALA A 536 18.60 -17.82 15.04
CA ALA A 536 18.50 -19.25 14.78
C ALA A 536 17.05 -19.70 14.97
N VAL A 537 16.44 -20.21 13.91
CA VAL A 537 15.18 -20.94 13.95
C VAL A 537 15.50 -22.42 14.12
N GLY A 538 15.09 -22.96 15.27
CA GLY A 538 15.14 -24.39 15.55
C GLY A 538 14.20 -25.16 14.61
N THR A 539 14.73 -26.17 13.95
CA THR A 539 13.98 -27.17 13.19
C THR A 539 13.37 -28.18 14.15
N ASP A 540 12.06 -28.11 14.32
CA ASP A 540 11.30 -29.17 14.98
C ASP A 540 10.62 -30.04 13.91
N HIS A 541 11.03 -31.30 13.83
CA HIS A 541 10.42 -32.32 13.00
C HIS A 541 9.16 -32.88 13.68
N GLY A 542 8.02 -32.20 13.44
CA GLY A 542 6.71 -32.71 13.80
C GLY A 542 6.13 -33.60 12.71
N THR A 543 5.79 -34.82 13.05
CA THR A 543 5.17 -35.86 12.22
C THR A 543 3.85 -35.40 11.58
N ASP A 544 3.81 -35.51 10.27
CA ASP A 544 2.67 -35.23 9.40
C ASP A 544 1.49 -36.16 9.72
N SER A 545 0.48 -35.64 10.42
CA SER A 545 -0.84 -36.24 10.51
C SER A 545 -1.74 -35.52 9.51
N ALA A 546 -2.28 -36.21 8.53
CA ALA A 546 -3.20 -35.69 7.55
C ALA A 546 -4.39 -34.98 8.25
N PRO A 547 -4.74 -33.75 7.88
CA PRO A 547 -5.89 -33.07 8.45
C PRO A 547 -7.18 -33.75 7.99
N GLY A 548 -8.07 -34.01 8.93
CA GLY A 548 -9.42 -34.49 8.69
C GLY A 548 -10.26 -33.50 7.88
N PRO A 549 -11.38 -33.89 7.29
CA PRO A 549 -12.19 -33.04 6.44
C PRO A 549 -12.73 -31.83 7.23
N ASP A 550 -12.41 -30.64 6.73
CA ASP A 550 -12.89 -29.35 7.25
C ASP A 550 -14.42 -29.22 7.02
N PRO A 551 -15.25 -29.02 8.06
CA PRO A 551 -16.72 -28.99 7.94
C PRO A 551 -17.28 -27.70 7.30
N GLY A 552 -16.45 -26.79 6.78
CA GLY A 552 -16.83 -25.49 6.18
C GLY A 552 -16.66 -25.40 4.65
N ARG A 553 -16.45 -26.48 3.92
CA ARG A 553 -16.32 -26.43 2.45
C ARG A 553 -17.63 -26.03 1.78
N ASP A 554 -17.64 -24.84 1.18
CA ASP A 554 -18.64 -24.48 0.16
C ASP A 554 -18.60 -25.52 -0.97
N ALA A 555 -19.71 -26.22 -1.15
CA ALA A 555 -19.84 -27.25 -2.21
C ALA A 555 -19.62 -26.59 -3.59
N GLY A 556 -18.48 -26.89 -4.23
CA GLY A 556 -18.11 -26.36 -5.56
C GLY A 556 -16.84 -25.54 -5.66
N SER A 557 -16.22 -25.14 -4.54
CA SER A 557 -14.95 -24.39 -4.56
C SER A 557 -13.75 -25.35 -4.69
N VAL A 558 -12.86 -25.07 -5.65
CA VAL A 558 -11.65 -25.86 -5.92
C VAL A 558 -10.41 -25.06 -5.49
N ARG A 559 -9.65 -25.60 -4.55
CA ARG A 559 -8.38 -25.01 -4.10
C ARG A 559 -7.31 -25.14 -5.19
N LEU A 560 -6.49 -24.10 -5.36
CA LEU A 560 -5.44 -24.07 -6.37
C LEU A 560 -4.09 -23.66 -5.76
N GLY A 561 -3.11 -24.55 -5.86
CA GLY A 561 -1.73 -24.33 -5.44
C GLY A 561 -1.50 -24.27 -3.93
N PRO A 562 -0.24 -23.96 -3.54
CA PRO A 562 0.14 -23.84 -2.14
C PRO A 562 -0.37 -22.54 -1.51
N GLU A 563 -0.26 -22.46 -0.18
CA GLU A 563 -0.48 -21.22 0.57
C GLU A 563 0.64 -20.21 0.27
N PHE A 564 0.27 -18.94 0.12
CA PHE A 564 1.18 -17.83 -0.12
C PHE A 564 1.18 -16.90 1.08
N ALA A 565 2.37 -16.54 1.60
CA ALA A 565 2.52 -15.52 2.62
C ALA A 565 2.68 -14.14 1.95
N ALA A 566 1.71 -13.24 2.16
CA ALA A 566 1.80 -11.88 1.67
C ALA A 566 2.96 -11.13 2.35
N THR A 567 3.67 -10.31 1.59
CA THR A 567 4.79 -9.50 2.09
C THR A 567 4.47 -8.01 1.94
N PRO A 568 4.94 -7.16 2.87
CA PRO A 568 4.84 -5.72 2.67
C PRO A 568 5.81 -5.27 1.57
N TRP A 569 5.57 -4.06 1.05
CA TRP A 569 6.60 -3.24 0.45
C TRP A 569 7.49 -2.66 1.54
N ARG A 570 8.56 -1.96 1.15
CA ARG A 570 9.50 -1.37 2.12
C ARG A 570 8.83 -0.46 3.15
N TRP A 571 7.83 0.33 2.73
CA TRP A 571 7.19 1.35 3.57
C TRP A 571 5.68 1.22 3.71
N VAL A 572 5.07 0.30 2.98
CA VAL A 572 3.61 0.13 2.92
C VAL A 572 3.25 -1.35 2.95
N GLY A 573 2.00 -1.65 3.29
CA GLY A 573 1.46 -3.00 3.28
C GLY A 573 1.27 -3.57 1.89
N ALA A 574 0.90 -4.84 1.84
CA ALA A 574 0.41 -5.50 0.64
C ALA A 574 -0.95 -4.91 0.21
N LEU A 575 -1.26 -5.10 -1.05
CA LEU A 575 -2.48 -4.58 -1.68
C LEU A 575 -3.29 -5.75 -2.25
N LEU A 576 -4.61 -5.60 -2.24
CA LEU A 576 -5.49 -6.39 -3.08
C LEU A 576 -5.65 -5.69 -4.43
N GLY A 577 -5.58 -6.42 -5.53
CA GLY A 577 -5.64 -5.78 -6.85
C GLY A 577 -6.39 -6.58 -7.90
N LEU A 578 -6.89 -5.86 -8.90
CA LEU A 578 -7.46 -6.36 -10.14
C LEU A 578 -6.58 -5.91 -11.30
N PHE A 579 -6.33 -6.79 -12.24
CA PHE A 579 -5.55 -6.45 -13.43
C PHE A 579 -6.09 -7.13 -14.67
N ALA A 580 -5.84 -6.52 -15.82
CA ALA A 580 -6.06 -7.10 -17.14
C ALA A 580 -4.95 -6.62 -18.06
N GLY A 581 -4.31 -7.53 -18.79
CA GLY A 581 -3.21 -7.19 -19.69
C GLY A 581 -3.03 -8.22 -20.78
N ALA A 582 -2.27 -7.84 -21.81
CA ALA A 582 -1.89 -8.72 -22.91
C ALA A 582 -0.43 -8.49 -23.30
N PRO A 583 0.27 -9.51 -23.83
CA PRO A 583 1.59 -9.32 -24.39
C PRO A 583 1.60 -8.27 -25.51
N GLU A 584 2.77 -7.70 -25.81
CA GLU A 584 2.95 -6.79 -26.94
C GLU A 584 2.35 -7.35 -28.23
N GLY A 585 1.87 -6.47 -29.08
CA GLY A 585 1.24 -6.82 -30.34
C GLY A 585 0.37 -5.68 -30.89
N ALA A 586 -0.15 -5.86 -32.08
CA ALA A 586 -0.99 -4.86 -32.74
C ALA A 586 -2.46 -4.94 -32.30
N GLY A 587 -3.13 -3.79 -32.25
CA GLY A 587 -4.56 -3.67 -32.05
C GLY A 587 -5.04 -3.90 -30.60
N HIS A 588 -6.35 -3.83 -30.41
CA HIS A 588 -7.01 -4.02 -29.11
C HIS A 588 -6.95 -5.50 -28.70
N ALA A 589 -6.55 -5.75 -27.45
CA ALA A 589 -6.32 -7.11 -26.96
C ALA A 589 -7.53 -7.75 -26.27
N GLY A 590 -8.66 -7.06 -26.22
CA GLY A 590 -9.86 -7.51 -25.49
C GLY A 590 -10.00 -6.86 -24.13
N THR A 591 -10.91 -7.35 -23.33
CA THR A 591 -11.27 -6.78 -22.01
C THR A 591 -11.48 -7.88 -20.98
N ALA A 592 -11.41 -7.49 -19.72
CA ALA A 592 -11.88 -8.30 -18.59
C ALA A 592 -12.99 -7.56 -17.86
N VAL A 593 -14.02 -8.28 -17.43
CA VAL A 593 -15.11 -7.75 -16.62
C VAL A 593 -15.05 -8.40 -15.25
N PHE A 594 -14.95 -7.55 -14.23
CA PHE A 594 -14.97 -7.95 -12.82
C PHE A 594 -16.32 -7.56 -12.19
N SER A 595 -16.94 -8.49 -11.49
CA SER A 595 -18.24 -8.27 -10.86
C SER A 595 -18.19 -8.52 -9.36
N ALA A 596 -18.87 -7.68 -8.59
CA ALA A 596 -19.13 -7.87 -7.17
C ALA A 596 -17.88 -8.24 -6.34
N PHE A 597 -16.89 -7.35 -6.28
CA PHE A 597 -15.76 -7.49 -5.36
C PHE A 597 -16.27 -7.43 -3.91
N ARG A 598 -16.11 -8.52 -3.18
CA ARG A 598 -16.61 -8.67 -1.81
C ARG A 598 -15.49 -9.03 -0.87
N VAL A 599 -15.49 -8.41 0.31
CA VAL A 599 -14.57 -8.72 1.42
C VAL A 599 -15.41 -9.05 2.64
N THR A 600 -15.38 -10.29 3.09
CA THR A 600 -16.12 -10.76 4.26
C THR A 600 -15.16 -11.19 5.36
N ALA A 601 -15.59 -11.13 6.64
CA ALA A 601 -14.83 -11.74 7.72
C ALA A 601 -14.77 -13.26 7.49
N ALA A 602 -13.58 -13.85 7.67
CA ALA A 602 -13.37 -15.29 7.55
C ALA A 602 -13.85 -16.03 8.81
#